data_5945909017c3b929e5ab2bee6025ebd9
#
_entry.id   5945909017c3b929e5ab2bee6025ebd9
#
_cell.length_a   1.000
_cell.length_b   1.000
_cell.length_c   1.000
_cell.angle_alpha   90.00
_cell.angle_beta   90.00
_cell.angle_gamma   90.00
#
_symmetry.space_group_name_H-M   'P 1'
#
loop_
_entity.id
_entity.type
_entity.pdbx_description
1 polymer ?
#
loop_
_entity_poly.entity_id
_entity_poly.type
_entity_poly.pdbx_seq_one_letter_code
_entity_poly.pdbx_strand_id
1 'polypeptide(L)'
;MDAETYARTYGPSTGDLIRLGDTSLLAEVEQDLCIGGYELTGGAGKTMRDGEGLSPRITPKTGALDTVIQSAIIIDANLGIIKADIGIKNGRIVGVGKAGNPDVMPGVDRRLVVGSGTAIVAGHRYIVTAGAVEAHGHLVSPDHTEHSLAAGITT
;
A
#
# COMPACT_ATOMS: atom_id res chain seq x y z
N MET A 1 18.15 8.59 -12.12
CA MET A 1 17.85 7.14 -11.98
C MET A 1 17.13 6.72 -13.24
N ASP A 2 17.52 5.60 -13.84
CA ASP A 2 16.80 5.05 -14.99
C ASP A 2 15.50 4.34 -14.56
N ALA A 3 14.59 4.12 -15.51
CA ALA A 3 13.25 3.56 -15.23
C ALA A 3 13.30 2.15 -14.61
N GLU A 4 14.25 1.30 -15.05
CA GLU A 4 14.39 -0.05 -14.53
C GLU A 4 14.83 -0.04 -13.06
N THR A 5 15.81 0.81 -12.73
CA THR A 5 16.27 0.97 -11.34
C THR A 5 15.16 1.55 -10.46
N TYR A 6 14.38 2.51 -11.00
CA TYR A 6 13.23 3.06 -10.29
C TYR A 6 12.17 1.99 -9.99
N ALA A 7 11.74 1.25 -11.01
CA ALA A 7 10.74 0.20 -10.85
C ALA A 7 11.19 -0.91 -9.87
N ARG A 8 12.47 -1.23 -9.88
CA ARG A 8 13.06 -2.21 -8.95
C ARG A 8 13.08 -1.73 -7.51
N THR A 9 13.25 -0.41 -7.28
CA THR A 9 13.40 0.20 -5.97
C THR A 9 12.05 0.59 -5.35
N TYR A 10 11.17 1.19 -6.16
CA TYR A 10 9.92 1.80 -5.71
C TYR A 10 8.67 1.12 -6.30
N GLY A 11 8.87 0.07 -7.08
CA GLY A 11 7.79 -0.61 -7.79
C GLY A 11 7.48 0.02 -9.15
N PRO A 12 6.65 -0.66 -9.96
CA PRO A 12 6.22 -0.17 -11.26
C PRO A 12 5.48 1.17 -11.17
N SER A 13 5.46 1.91 -12.25
CA SER A 13 4.81 3.22 -12.37
C SER A 13 3.78 3.22 -13.49
N THR A 14 3.11 4.34 -13.73
CA THR A 14 2.09 4.48 -14.79
C THR A 14 2.63 4.01 -16.13
N GLY A 15 1.90 3.11 -16.79
CA GLY A 15 2.24 2.50 -18.07
C GLY A 15 3.13 1.25 -17.99
N ASP A 16 3.68 0.92 -16.83
CA ASP A 16 4.44 -0.31 -16.66
C ASP A 16 3.52 -1.54 -16.64
N LEU A 17 4.04 -2.64 -17.21
CA LEU A 17 3.34 -3.92 -17.24
C LEU A 17 3.83 -4.82 -16.11
N ILE A 18 2.90 -5.36 -15.35
CA ILE A 18 3.17 -6.33 -14.29
C ILE A 18 2.57 -7.69 -14.64
N ARG A 19 3.30 -8.75 -14.36
CA ARG A 19 2.79 -10.11 -14.54
C ARG A 19 1.91 -10.51 -13.35
N LEU A 20 0.76 -11.12 -13.64
CA LEU A 20 -0.14 -11.62 -12.60
C LEU A 20 0.22 -13.07 -12.23
N GLY A 21 1.00 -13.22 -11.16
CA GLY A 21 1.47 -14.52 -10.68
C GLY A 21 2.26 -15.30 -11.74
N ASP A 22 2.04 -16.60 -11.83
CA ASP A 22 2.68 -17.49 -12.80
C ASP A 22 1.91 -17.60 -14.14
N THR A 23 0.97 -16.70 -14.38
CA THR A 23 0.19 -16.67 -15.61
C THR A 23 0.91 -15.93 -16.73
N SER A 24 0.39 -15.99 -17.95
CA SER A 24 0.81 -15.14 -19.07
C SER A 24 0.11 -13.78 -19.10
N LEU A 25 -0.78 -13.50 -18.14
CA LEU A 25 -1.52 -12.26 -18.08
C LEU A 25 -0.62 -11.13 -17.60
N LEU A 26 -0.72 -10.00 -18.26
CA LEU A 26 -0.07 -8.75 -17.90
C LEU A 26 -1.13 -7.71 -17.56
N ALA A 27 -0.91 -6.98 -16.49
CA ALA A 27 -1.72 -5.84 -16.09
C ALA A 27 -0.89 -4.56 -16.26
N GLU A 28 -1.47 -3.54 -16.86
CA GLU A 28 -0.85 -2.22 -16.98
C GLU A 28 -1.24 -1.35 -15.79
N VAL A 29 -0.26 -0.69 -15.18
CA VAL A 29 -0.50 0.29 -14.13
C VAL A 29 -1.10 1.54 -14.76
N GLU A 30 -2.38 1.79 -14.52
CA GLU A 30 -3.11 2.90 -15.10
C GLU A 30 -2.71 4.25 -14.50
N GLN A 31 -2.41 4.26 -13.19
CA GLN A 31 -2.04 5.48 -12.48
C GLN A 31 -1.12 5.19 -11.28
N ASP A 32 -0.07 5.99 -11.12
CA ASP A 32 0.78 6.05 -9.94
C ASP A 32 0.40 7.28 -9.10
N LEU A 33 -0.20 7.04 -7.92
CA LEU A 33 -0.60 8.08 -6.98
C LEU A 33 0.51 8.46 -5.99
N CYS A 34 1.63 7.71 -5.97
CA CYS A 34 2.72 7.96 -5.02
C CYS A 34 3.58 9.18 -5.39
N ILE A 35 3.48 9.67 -6.62
CA ILE A 35 4.23 10.81 -7.17
C ILE A 35 5.74 10.56 -7.12
N GLY A 36 6.32 10.21 -8.28
CA GLY A 36 7.74 9.89 -8.42
C GLY A 36 8.66 10.98 -7.86
N GLY A 37 9.65 10.57 -7.08
CA GLY A 37 10.58 11.44 -6.38
C GLY A 37 10.13 11.89 -4.98
N TYR A 38 8.88 11.62 -4.62
CA TYR A 38 8.31 11.91 -3.31
C TYR A 38 7.68 10.68 -2.67
N GLU A 39 8.25 9.51 -2.93
CA GLU A 39 7.79 8.28 -2.36
C GLU A 39 7.96 8.29 -0.84
N LEU A 40 6.99 7.72 -0.15
CA LEU A 40 7.15 7.40 1.25
C LEU A 40 8.25 6.33 1.38
N THR A 41 9.40 6.70 1.92
CA THR A 41 10.48 5.75 2.19
C THR A 41 10.40 5.29 3.64
N GLY A 42 9.97 4.06 3.85
CA GLY A 42 10.05 3.41 5.15
C GLY A 42 11.47 2.96 5.42
N GLY A 43 12.01 3.32 6.55
CA GLY A 43 13.34 2.88 6.94
C GLY A 43 13.81 3.53 8.23
N ALA A 44 14.37 2.73 9.12
CA ALA A 44 14.87 3.21 10.41
C ALA A 44 15.91 4.32 10.20
N GLY A 45 15.64 5.49 10.71
CA GLY A 45 16.58 6.59 10.87
C GLY A 45 16.59 7.66 9.78
N LYS A 46 16.30 7.37 8.51
CA LYS A 46 16.35 8.40 7.45
C LYS A 46 15.11 9.29 7.46
N THR A 47 13.94 8.67 7.39
CA THR A 47 12.64 9.36 7.39
C THR A 47 12.36 10.08 8.70
N MET A 48 12.81 9.52 9.81
CA MET A 48 12.60 10.12 11.12
C MET A 48 13.51 11.33 11.39
N ARG A 49 14.74 11.27 10.91
CA ARG A 49 15.74 12.34 11.15
C ARG A 49 15.35 13.65 10.49
N ASP A 50 14.87 13.59 9.27
CA ASP A 50 14.69 14.78 8.43
C ASP A 50 13.21 15.22 8.35
N GLY A 51 12.29 14.49 9.01
CA GLY A 51 10.85 14.72 8.91
C GLY A 51 10.25 14.38 7.53
N GLU A 52 11.06 13.90 6.59
CA GLU A 52 10.61 13.42 5.31
C GLU A 52 9.83 12.12 5.47
N GLY A 53 8.69 12.02 4.81
CA GLY A 53 7.86 10.84 4.83
C GLY A 53 7.01 10.67 6.09
N LEU A 54 7.46 11.11 7.26
CA LEU A 54 6.64 11.08 8.47
C LEU A 54 6.63 12.42 9.20
N SER A 55 5.48 12.78 9.78
CA SER A 55 5.34 13.98 10.61
C SER A 55 5.83 13.69 12.03
N PRO A 56 6.81 14.46 12.54
CA PRO A 56 7.26 14.33 13.92
C PRO A 56 6.27 14.88 14.96
N ARG A 57 5.25 15.61 14.50
CA ARG A 57 4.28 16.32 15.36
C ARG A 57 3.01 15.53 15.60
N ILE A 58 2.73 14.54 14.76
CA ILE A 58 1.48 13.80 14.77
C ILE A 58 1.76 12.34 15.13
N THR A 59 0.97 11.81 16.04
CA THR A 59 1.02 10.39 16.45
C THR A 59 -0.29 9.71 16.08
N PRO A 60 -0.39 8.37 16.15
CA PRO A 60 -1.65 7.66 15.97
C PRO A 60 -2.76 8.20 16.90
N LYS A 61 -2.43 8.62 18.11
CA LYS A 61 -3.41 9.20 19.05
C LYS A 61 -3.92 10.58 18.63
N THR A 62 -3.13 11.32 17.85
CA THR A 62 -3.46 12.72 17.45
C THR A 62 -3.82 12.83 15.98
N GLY A 63 -4.00 11.70 15.26
CA GLY A 63 -4.53 11.73 13.90
C GLY A 63 -3.69 11.01 12.85
N ALA A 64 -2.44 10.62 13.13
CA ALA A 64 -1.66 9.82 12.19
C ALA A 64 -2.25 8.41 12.02
N LEU A 65 -1.90 7.76 10.94
CA LEU A 65 -2.22 6.36 10.68
C LEU A 65 -1.61 5.44 11.73
N ASP A 66 -2.28 4.32 12.00
CA ASP A 66 -1.70 3.23 12.79
C ASP A 66 -0.74 2.42 11.93
N THR A 67 -1.13 2.14 10.69
CA THR A 67 -0.32 1.40 9.71
C THR A 67 -0.50 1.99 8.32
N VAL A 68 0.56 1.98 7.53
CA VAL A 68 0.52 2.28 6.10
C VAL A 68 1.18 1.14 5.32
N ILE A 69 0.52 0.68 4.25
CA ILE A 69 1.13 -0.17 3.23
C ILE A 69 1.55 0.75 2.10
N GLN A 70 2.87 0.87 1.89
CA GLN A 70 3.41 1.85 0.96
C GLN A 70 3.60 1.27 -0.44
N SER A 71 3.28 2.07 -1.47
CA SER A 71 3.57 1.81 -2.89
C SER A 71 3.08 0.44 -3.40
N ALA A 72 1.93 -0.03 -2.91
CA ALA A 72 1.33 -1.28 -3.37
C ALA A 72 0.70 -1.12 -4.75
N ILE A 73 0.73 -2.18 -5.55
CA ILE A 73 -0.10 -2.27 -6.75
C ILE A 73 -1.47 -2.78 -6.33
N ILE A 74 -2.46 -1.96 -6.51
CA ILE A 74 -3.83 -2.24 -6.11
C ILE A 74 -4.63 -2.58 -7.36
N ILE A 75 -5.31 -3.71 -7.35
CA ILE A 75 -6.27 -4.10 -8.40
C ILE A 75 -7.66 -4.04 -7.76
N ASP A 76 -8.44 -3.07 -8.16
CA ASP A 76 -9.77 -2.81 -7.61
C ASP A 76 -10.76 -2.48 -8.72
N ALA A 77 -12.00 -2.96 -8.59
CA ALA A 77 -13.03 -2.79 -9.62
C ALA A 77 -13.47 -1.33 -9.86
N ASN A 78 -13.26 -0.46 -8.86
CA ASN A 78 -13.63 0.96 -8.96
C ASN A 78 -12.43 1.87 -9.22
N LEU A 79 -11.27 1.51 -8.64
CA LEU A 79 -10.05 2.32 -8.74
C LEU A 79 -9.20 1.95 -9.95
N GLY A 80 -9.43 0.78 -10.56
CA GLY A 80 -8.60 0.25 -11.62
C GLY A 80 -7.32 -0.41 -11.10
N ILE A 81 -6.27 -0.40 -11.90
CA ILE A 81 -4.95 -0.94 -11.57
C ILE A 81 -4.03 0.23 -11.25
N ILE A 82 -3.84 0.49 -9.98
CA ILE A 82 -3.13 1.70 -9.53
C ILE A 82 -1.97 1.35 -8.60
N LYS A 83 -0.97 2.21 -8.56
CA LYS A 83 0.03 2.22 -7.49
C LYS A 83 -0.33 3.28 -6.46
N ALA A 84 -0.47 2.87 -5.21
CA ALA A 84 -0.84 3.78 -4.13
C ALA A 84 -0.40 3.26 -2.76
N ASP A 85 -0.47 4.15 -1.78
CA ASP A 85 -0.37 3.80 -0.37
C ASP A 85 -1.77 3.50 0.18
N ILE A 86 -1.85 2.54 1.11
CA ILE A 86 -3.08 2.17 1.80
C ILE A 86 -2.93 2.54 3.27
N GLY A 87 -3.78 3.44 3.74
CA GLY A 87 -3.78 3.87 5.14
C GLY A 87 -4.77 3.09 5.99
N ILE A 88 -4.30 2.61 7.14
CA ILE A 88 -5.09 1.85 8.09
C ILE A 88 -5.12 2.60 9.43
N LYS A 89 -6.32 2.74 9.98
CA LYS A 89 -6.57 3.37 11.27
C LYS A 89 -7.69 2.65 12.01
N ASN A 90 -7.48 2.33 13.28
CA ASN A 90 -8.44 1.61 14.11
C ASN A 90 -8.97 0.32 13.44
N GLY A 91 -8.06 -0.44 12.82
CA GLY A 91 -8.39 -1.70 12.12
C GLY A 91 -9.20 -1.53 10.82
N ARG A 92 -9.29 -0.32 10.27
CA ARG A 92 -10.04 -0.04 9.02
C ARG A 92 -9.16 0.68 8.02
N ILE A 93 -9.36 0.39 6.73
CA ILE A 93 -8.80 1.18 5.63
C ILE A 93 -9.51 2.54 5.64
N VAL A 94 -8.75 3.62 5.82
CA VAL A 94 -9.28 5.00 5.86
C VAL A 94 -9.04 5.76 4.57
N GLY A 95 -8.20 5.22 3.69
CA GLY A 95 -7.96 5.79 2.38
C GLY A 95 -6.93 5.03 1.58
N VAL A 96 -6.97 5.27 0.27
CA VAL A 96 -5.99 4.83 -0.74
C VAL A 96 -5.55 6.09 -1.47
N GLY A 97 -4.24 6.27 -1.62
CA GLY A 97 -3.68 7.46 -2.26
C GLY A 97 -2.23 7.67 -1.88
N LYS A 98 -1.78 8.90 -1.76
CA LYS A 98 -0.44 9.23 -1.31
C LYS A 98 -0.42 9.46 0.19
N ALA A 99 0.34 8.65 0.91
CA ALA A 99 0.61 8.84 2.34
C ALA A 99 1.93 9.57 2.58
N GLY A 100 2.09 10.14 3.76
CA GLY A 100 3.33 10.78 4.17
C GLY A 100 3.16 11.96 5.12
N ASN A 101 4.13 12.85 5.06
CA ASN A 101 4.12 14.09 5.84
C ASN A 101 3.67 15.27 4.96
N PRO A 102 2.47 15.81 5.17
CA PRO A 102 1.94 16.90 4.34
C PRO A 102 2.71 18.22 4.48
N ASP A 103 3.55 18.37 5.51
CA ASP A 103 4.33 19.57 5.71
C ASP A 103 5.50 19.71 4.71
N VAL A 104 5.98 18.58 4.18
CA VAL A 104 7.17 18.54 3.31
C VAL A 104 6.98 17.72 2.02
N MET A 105 5.89 16.97 1.91
CA MET A 105 5.60 16.14 0.73
C MET A 105 4.36 16.64 -0.01
N PRO A 106 4.47 16.97 -1.30
CA PRO A 106 3.30 17.36 -2.09
C PRO A 106 2.33 16.20 -2.28
N GLY A 107 1.05 16.51 -2.38
CA GLY A 107 -0.01 15.58 -2.76
C GLY A 107 -0.43 14.58 -1.68
N VAL A 108 0.07 14.71 -0.45
CA VAL A 108 -0.36 13.83 0.66
C VAL A 108 -1.84 14.04 0.98
N ASP A 109 -2.59 12.95 0.96
CA ASP A 109 -4.00 12.95 1.42
C ASP A 109 -4.04 13.21 2.93
N ARG A 110 -4.89 14.13 3.36
CA ARG A 110 -5.05 14.51 4.78
C ARG A 110 -5.45 13.34 5.69
N ARG A 111 -6.05 12.30 5.12
CA ARG A 111 -6.41 11.07 5.84
C ARG A 111 -5.23 10.09 5.98
N LEU A 112 -4.16 10.30 5.20
CA LEU A 112 -3.03 9.40 5.07
C LEU A 112 -1.75 9.96 5.68
N VAL A 113 -1.88 10.73 6.76
CA VAL A 113 -0.73 11.29 7.45
C VAL A 113 0.03 10.21 8.19
N VAL A 114 1.31 10.09 7.88
CA VAL A 114 2.24 9.17 8.54
C VAL A 114 2.94 9.91 9.67
N GLY A 115 2.88 9.35 10.87
CA GLY A 115 3.48 9.92 12.07
C GLY A 115 4.54 9.01 12.68
N SER A 116 5.20 9.48 13.73
CA SER A 116 6.30 8.75 14.40
C SER A 116 5.93 7.39 14.99
N GLY A 117 4.63 7.12 15.19
CA GLY A 117 4.13 5.84 15.68
C GLY A 117 3.45 4.98 14.62
N THR A 118 3.46 5.40 13.35
CA THR A 118 2.84 4.64 12.26
C THR A 118 3.74 3.47 11.86
N ALA A 119 3.17 2.25 11.84
CA ALA A 119 3.85 1.09 11.27
C ALA A 119 3.87 1.18 9.74
N ILE A 120 5.04 0.95 9.13
CA ILE A 120 5.21 1.01 7.67
C ILE A 120 5.44 -0.39 7.14
N VAL A 121 4.60 -0.82 6.20
CA VAL A 121 4.69 -2.09 5.49
C VAL A 121 5.05 -1.81 4.04
N ALA A 122 6.16 -2.38 3.57
CA ALA A 122 6.58 -2.23 2.17
C ALA A 122 5.65 -3.01 1.24
N GLY A 123 4.92 -2.31 0.38
CA GLY A 123 3.97 -2.88 -0.57
C GLY A 123 4.48 -2.93 -2.03
N HIS A 124 5.61 -2.30 -2.34
CA HIS A 124 6.11 -2.09 -3.71
C HIS A 124 6.39 -3.37 -4.52
N ARG A 125 6.34 -4.54 -3.89
CA ARG A 125 6.50 -5.87 -4.54
C ARG A 125 5.24 -6.72 -4.46
N TYR A 126 4.15 -6.16 -4.01
CA TYR A 126 2.91 -6.90 -3.79
C TYR A 126 1.77 -6.33 -4.62
N ILE A 127 0.95 -7.24 -5.12
CA ILE A 127 -0.36 -6.93 -5.65
C ILE A 127 -1.35 -7.07 -4.50
N VAL A 128 -2.17 -6.05 -4.31
CA VAL A 128 -3.21 -6.00 -3.28
C VAL A 128 -4.58 -6.00 -3.95
N THR A 129 -5.42 -6.92 -3.55
CA THR A 129 -6.82 -7.01 -3.97
C THR A 129 -7.74 -6.99 -2.77
N ALA A 130 -9.03 -6.77 -2.97
CA ALA A 130 -10.01 -7.10 -1.95
C ALA A 130 -9.93 -8.60 -1.62
N GLY A 131 -10.14 -8.97 -0.36
CA GLY A 131 -10.27 -10.36 0.03
C GLY A 131 -11.49 -11.01 -0.61
N ALA A 132 -11.35 -12.28 -0.99
CA ALA A 132 -12.47 -13.03 -1.57
C ALA A 132 -13.53 -13.36 -0.50
N VAL A 133 -14.78 -13.42 -0.96
CA VAL A 133 -15.92 -13.84 -0.14
C VAL A 133 -16.34 -15.25 -0.59
N GLU A 134 -16.31 -16.20 0.33
CA GLU A 134 -16.82 -17.54 0.10
C GLU A 134 -18.30 -17.59 0.46
N ALA A 135 -19.14 -17.65 -0.57
CA ALA A 135 -20.60 -17.68 -0.39
C ALA A 135 -21.17 -19.06 -0.02
N HIS A 136 -20.39 -20.13 -0.18
CA HIS A 136 -20.81 -21.50 0.07
C HIS A 136 -19.62 -22.38 0.47
N GLY A 137 -19.11 -22.18 1.68
CA GLY A 137 -17.99 -22.95 2.21
C GLY A 137 -18.42 -23.97 3.25
N HIS A 138 -17.90 -25.21 3.16
CA HIS A 138 -18.05 -26.23 4.18
C HIS A 138 -16.82 -26.23 5.10
N LEU A 139 -16.80 -25.32 6.08
CA LEU A 139 -15.71 -25.22 7.05
C LEU A 139 -15.87 -26.30 8.14
N VAL A 140 -15.48 -27.53 7.82
CA VAL A 140 -15.67 -28.69 8.71
C VAL A 140 -14.47 -29.00 9.60
N SER A 141 -13.33 -28.31 9.38
CA SER A 141 -12.14 -28.45 10.22
C SER A 141 -11.36 -27.14 10.29
N PRO A 142 -10.51 -26.92 11.32
CA PRO A 142 -9.64 -25.74 11.42
C PRO A 142 -8.74 -25.55 10.19
N ASP A 143 -8.24 -26.63 9.60
CA ASP A 143 -7.37 -26.60 8.41
C ASP A 143 -8.04 -25.92 7.21
N HIS A 144 -9.36 -26.05 7.07
CA HIS A 144 -10.10 -25.36 6.00
C HIS A 144 -10.01 -23.84 6.12
N THR A 145 -9.99 -23.30 7.35
CA THR A 145 -9.84 -21.86 7.59
C THR A 145 -8.45 -21.39 7.16
N GLU A 146 -7.40 -22.14 7.47
CA GLU A 146 -6.03 -21.82 7.07
C GLU A 146 -5.87 -21.88 5.54
N HIS A 147 -6.41 -22.91 4.90
CA HIS A 147 -6.38 -23.05 3.44
C HIS A 147 -7.19 -21.94 2.74
N SER A 148 -8.35 -21.59 3.26
CA SER A 148 -9.18 -20.50 2.73
C SER A 148 -8.44 -19.17 2.81
N LEU A 149 -7.84 -18.88 3.97
CA LEU A 149 -7.07 -17.65 4.15
C LEU A 149 -5.83 -17.62 3.24
N ALA A 150 -5.12 -18.74 3.09
CA ALA A 150 -3.99 -18.86 2.17
C ALA A 150 -4.40 -18.66 0.70
N ALA A 151 -5.64 -19.00 0.34
CA ALA A 151 -6.23 -18.75 -0.96
C ALA A 151 -6.77 -17.31 -1.14
N GLY A 152 -6.66 -16.44 -0.12
CA GLY A 152 -7.12 -15.06 -0.16
C GLY A 152 -8.59 -14.86 0.21
N ILE A 153 -9.25 -15.87 0.74
CA ILE A 153 -10.64 -15.78 1.23
C ILE A 153 -10.61 -15.17 2.63
N THR A 154 -11.31 -14.06 2.83
CA THR A 154 -11.33 -13.33 4.11
C THR A 154 -12.71 -13.25 4.75
N THR A 155 -13.76 -13.68 4.03
CA THR A 155 -15.15 -13.61 4.47
C THR A 155 -15.93 -14.83 3.99
#